data_44f748bc4d23987adee5fb9895be77c3
#
_entry.id   44f748bc4d23987adee5fb9895be77c3
#
_cell.length_a   1.000
_cell.length_b   1.000
_cell.length_c   1.000
_cell.angle_alpha   90.00
_cell.angle_beta   90.00
_cell.angle_gamma   90.00
#
_symmetry.space_group_name_H-M   'P 1'
#
loop_
_entity.id
_entity.type
_entity.pdbx_description
1 polymer ?
#
loop_
_entity_poly.entity_id
_entity_poly.type
_entity_poly.pdbx_seq_one_letter_code
_entity_poly.pdbx_strand_id
1 'polypeptide(L)'
;MNGLLGMKLGEGGCAEIYEWEDTSKVIKLAKSNTGTDALAREFSNSQAAWKKGLTVPRPYELTEVDGRQGMVTERIYGESLMERFIQLFMQVSADRKWTDSDDENIRITARSLSHIHSQRIPSMPPQREALKWNIHSARYLTSDEKKRVVERLDRLPLKYQLCHGDPNPGNILIRNGEPVVIDWMNASTGNPEADLGEYIIMIRYSVLPPGLPADVLEFFDSVREHIIRVFSEEYERLTGIAYREVEQWLVPLAARKLDVDSIVEEEKQRLLEFIRAEL
;
A
#
# COMPACT_ATOMS: atom_id res chain seq x y z
N MET A 1 19.00 -12.16 -24.95
CA MET A 1 17.84 -12.16 -25.87
C MET A 1 17.03 -10.95 -25.53
N ASN A 2 16.90 -9.97 -26.43
CA ASN A 2 16.03 -8.83 -26.17
C ASN A 2 14.59 -9.34 -26.23
N GLY A 3 13.94 -9.54 -25.09
CA GLY A 3 12.52 -9.81 -25.03
C GLY A 3 11.76 -8.70 -25.77
N LEU A 4 10.72 -9.04 -26.50
CA LEU A 4 9.92 -8.06 -27.22
C LEU A 4 9.08 -7.30 -26.21
N LEU A 5 9.42 -6.02 -25.99
CA LEU A 5 8.60 -5.07 -25.23
C LEU A 5 7.31 -4.81 -26.01
N GLY A 6 6.18 -5.17 -25.42
CA GLY A 6 4.85 -4.98 -26.01
C GLY A 6 4.20 -3.65 -25.62
N MET A 7 2.88 -3.64 -25.58
CA MET A 7 2.09 -2.45 -25.27
C MET A 7 2.28 -2.00 -23.81
N LYS A 8 2.35 -0.70 -23.57
CA LYS A 8 2.31 -0.13 -22.20
C LYS A 8 0.93 -0.36 -21.59
N LEU A 9 0.91 -1.00 -20.43
CA LEU A 9 -0.32 -1.33 -19.69
C LEU A 9 -0.64 -0.34 -18.57
N GLY A 10 0.41 0.30 -18.04
CA GLY A 10 0.24 1.25 -16.93
C GLY A 10 1.56 1.82 -16.46
N GLU A 11 1.48 2.68 -15.46
CA GLU A 11 2.65 3.22 -14.77
C GLU A 11 2.34 3.60 -13.32
N GLY A 12 3.35 3.46 -12.47
CA GLY A 12 3.35 3.96 -11.10
C GLY A 12 4.45 5.01 -10.87
N GLY A 13 4.66 5.40 -9.61
CA GLY A 13 5.70 6.37 -9.23
C GLY A 13 7.12 5.93 -9.64
N CYS A 14 7.44 4.65 -9.49
CA CYS A 14 8.80 4.10 -9.64
C CYS A 14 9.02 3.33 -10.94
N ALA A 15 7.98 2.91 -11.64
CA ALA A 15 8.10 2.02 -12.80
C ALA A 15 6.97 2.19 -13.81
N GLU A 16 7.22 1.69 -15.01
CA GLU A 16 6.26 1.52 -16.10
C GLU A 16 6.03 0.03 -16.31
N ILE A 17 4.78 -0.36 -16.64
CA ILE A 17 4.38 -1.74 -16.87
C ILE A 17 4.08 -1.96 -18.35
N TYR A 18 4.70 -2.95 -18.94
CA TYR A 18 4.52 -3.34 -20.33
C TYR A 18 4.17 -4.83 -20.46
N GLU A 19 3.52 -5.20 -21.55
CA GLU A 19 3.47 -6.60 -21.98
C GLU A 19 4.88 -7.10 -22.26
N TRP A 20 5.14 -8.39 -21.97
CA TRP A 20 6.45 -9.00 -22.13
C TRP A 20 6.36 -10.33 -22.87
N GLU A 21 7.11 -10.46 -23.97
CA GLU A 21 7.17 -11.63 -24.86
C GLU A 21 5.79 -12.04 -25.42
N ASP A 22 4.86 -12.37 -24.56
CA ASP A 22 3.49 -12.74 -24.88
C ASP A 22 2.50 -12.05 -23.90
N THR A 23 1.22 -12.29 -24.06
CA THR A 23 0.17 -11.66 -23.24
C THR A 23 0.07 -12.24 -21.83
N SER A 24 0.81 -13.32 -21.50
CA SER A 24 0.75 -13.97 -20.17
C SER A 24 1.71 -13.36 -19.14
N LYS A 25 2.64 -12.52 -19.60
CA LYS A 25 3.67 -11.88 -18.76
C LYS A 25 3.62 -10.37 -18.88
N VAL A 26 4.13 -9.72 -17.84
CA VAL A 26 4.41 -8.29 -17.83
C VAL A 26 5.83 -8.04 -17.36
N ILE A 27 6.42 -6.94 -17.83
CA ILE A 27 7.66 -6.40 -17.31
C ILE A 27 7.40 -5.07 -16.62
N LYS A 28 7.88 -4.94 -15.39
CA LYS A 28 7.95 -3.69 -14.62
C LYS A 28 9.32 -3.08 -14.86
N LEU A 29 9.39 -1.98 -15.62
CA LEU A 29 10.64 -1.28 -15.96
C LEU A 29 10.85 -0.08 -15.05
N ALA A 30 12.01 -0.02 -14.41
CA ALA A 30 12.38 1.10 -13.53
C ALA A 30 12.38 2.43 -14.28
N LYS A 31 11.84 3.48 -13.66
CA LYS A 31 11.99 4.86 -14.10
C LYS A 31 13.36 5.41 -13.67
N SER A 32 13.78 6.52 -14.26
CA SER A 32 15.08 7.16 -13.96
C SER A 32 15.24 7.62 -12.51
N ASN A 33 14.12 7.86 -11.81
CA ASN A 33 14.09 8.23 -10.39
C ASN A 33 14.10 7.02 -9.44
N THR A 34 14.15 5.78 -9.96
CA THR A 34 14.11 4.55 -9.17
C THR A 34 15.52 4.05 -8.89
N GLY A 35 15.85 3.85 -7.63
CA GLY A 35 17.15 3.32 -7.23
C GLY A 35 17.45 1.95 -7.86
N THR A 36 18.71 1.71 -8.19
CA THR A 36 19.16 0.51 -8.92
C THR A 36 18.76 -0.81 -8.26
N ASP A 37 18.65 -0.85 -6.93
CA ASP A 37 18.33 -2.08 -6.20
C ASP A 37 16.83 -2.26 -5.89
N ALA A 38 15.99 -1.29 -6.29
CA ALA A 38 14.58 -1.28 -5.91
C ALA A 38 13.82 -2.48 -6.51
N LEU A 39 13.95 -2.72 -7.81
CA LEU A 39 13.30 -3.87 -8.47
C LEU A 39 13.91 -5.21 -8.07
N ALA A 40 15.22 -5.26 -7.78
CA ALA A 40 15.85 -6.47 -7.27
C ALA A 40 15.30 -6.85 -5.88
N ARG A 41 15.08 -5.86 -5.02
CA ARG A 41 14.44 -6.05 -3.71
C ARG A 41 12.99 -6.49 -3.87
N GLU A 42 12.20 -5.83 -4.72
CA GLU A 42 10.82 -6.20 -5.01
C GLU A 42 10.72 -7.63 -5.54
N PHE A 43 11.61 -8.02 -6.47
CA PHE A 43 11.68 -9.38 -6.99
C PHE A 43 11.96 -10.41 -5.90
N SER A 44 12.94 -10.15 -5.05
CA SER A 44 13.29 -11.03 -3.92
C SER A 44 12.14 -11.19 -2.94
N ASN A 45 11.45 -10.10 -2.62
CA ASN A 45 10.29 -10.08 -1.73
C ASN A 45 9.11 -10.86 -2.36
N SER A 46 8.81 -10.61 -3.64
CA SER A 46 7.77 -11.32 -4.39
C SER A 46 8.05 -12.81 -4.47
N GLN A 47 9.31 -13.22 -4.71
CA GLN A 47 9.71 -14.63 -4.68
C GLN A 47 9.49 -15.27 -3.31
N ALA A 48 9.81 -14.56 -2.25
CA ALA A 48 9.65 -15.07 -0.90
C ALA A 48 8.17 -15.24 -0.55
N ALA A 49 7.32 -14.27 -0.91
CA ALA A 49 5.86 -14.33 -0.75
C ALA A 49 5.25 -15.48 -1.58
N TRP A 50 5.66 -15.61 -2.85
CA TRP A 50 5.20 -16.69 -3.73
C TRP A 50 5.60 -18.09 -3.21
N LYS A 51 6.84 -18.27 -2.76
CA LYS A 51 7.32 -19.53 -2.15
C LYS A 51 6.58 -19.90 -0.86
N LYS A 52 6.01 -18.92 -0.17
CA LYS A 52 5.14 -19.13 1.01
C LYS A 52 3.71 -19.51 0.65
N GLY A 53 3.36 -19.54 -0.63
CA GLY A 53 2.02 -19.87 -1.11
C GLY A 53 1.02 -18.73 -1.03
N LEU A 54 1.50 -17.49 -0.86
CA LEU A 54 0.63 -16.31 -0.96
C LEU A 54 0.17 -16.11 -2.42
N THR A 55 -1.04 -15.60 -2.59
CA THR A 55 -1.59 -15.29 -3.93
C THR A 55 -0.98 -14.00 -4.45
N VAL A 56 0.15 -14.15 -5.14
CA VAL A 56 0.94 -13.08 -5.75
C VAL A 56 1.26 -13.45 -7.19
N PRO A 57 1.51 -12.51 -8.11
CA PRO A 57 1.98 -12.84 -9.46
C PRO A 57 3.26 -13.66 -9.38
N ARG A 58 3.35 -14.74 -10.15
CA ARG A 58 4.58 -15.52 -10.21
C ARG A 58 5.74 -14.66 -10.69
N PRO A 59 6.82 -14.47 -9.92
CA PRO A 59 8.01 -13.76 -10.37
C PRO A 59 8.86 -14.70 -11.21
N TYR A 60 9.23 -14.28 -12.43
CA TYR A 60 10.03 -15.09 -13.34
C TYR A 60 11.51 -14.75 -13.28
N GLU A 61 11.87 -13.51 -13.61
CA GLU A 61 13.27 -13.08 -13.71
C GLU A 61 13.45 -11.57 -13.55
N LEU A 62 14.69 -11.18 -13.29
CA LEU A 62 15.18 -9.82 -13.47
C LEU A 62 15.91 -9.74 -14.81
N THR A 63 15.69 -8.69 -15.56
CA THR A 63 16.31 -8.44 -16.86
C THR A 63 16.63 -6.97 -17.03
N GLU A 64 17.23 -6.62 -18.17
CA GLU A 64 17.54 -5.24 -18.54
C GLU A 64 17.00 -4.97 -19.95
N VAL A 65 16.34 -3.83 -20.14
CA VAL A 65 15.86 -3.36 -21.42
C VAL A 65 16.33 -1.92 -21.61
N ASP A 66 17.13 -1.68 -22.65
CA ASP A 66 17.69 -0.37 -23.00
C ASP A 66 18.37 0.35 -21.82
N GLY A 67 19.15 -0.39 -21.03
CA GLY A 67 19.87 0.12 -19.85
C GLY A 67 18.99 0.34 -18.61
N ARG A 68 17.71 -0.05 -18.65
CA ARG A 68 16.77 0.03 -17.53
C ARG A 68 16.56 -1.35 -16.91
N GLN A 69 16.62 -1.43 -15.60
CA GLN A 69 16.26 -2.67 -14.89
C GLN A 69 14.79 -3.00 -15.07
N GLY A 70 14.51 -4.28 -15.27
CA GLY A 70 13.18 -4.83 -15.42
C GLY A 70 12.94 -6.06 -14.53
N MET A 71 11.72 -6.20 -14.05
CA MET A 71 11.22 -7.35 -13.32
C MET A 71 10.09 -7.98 -14.10
N VAL A 72 10.26 -9.25 -14.52
CA VAL A 72 9.24 -10.00 -15.27
C VAL A 72 8.40 -10.81 -14.31
N THR A 73 7.08 -10.66 -14.41
CA THR A 73 6.11 -11.40 -13.61
C THR A 73 4.96 -11.93 -14.46
N GLU A 74 4.17 -12.82 -13.87
CA GLU A 74 2.87 -13.22 -14.39
C GLU A 74 1.98 -11.98 -14.59
N ARG A 75 1.28 -11.93 -15.74
CA ARG A 75 0.23 -10.94 -15.97
C ARG A 75 -1.04 -11.35 -15.25
N ILE A 76 -1.58 -10.47 -14.41
CA ILE A 76 -2.86 -10.70 -13.78
C ILE A 76 -3.95 -9.97 -14.57
N TYR A 77 -4.89 -10.72 -15.09
CA TYR A 77 -6.09 -10.18 -15.74
C TYR A 77 -7.18 -9.99 -14.68
N GLY A 78 -7.44 -8.76 -14.34
CA GLY A 78 -8.41 -8.39 -13.30
C GLY A 78 -8.42 -6.88 -13.07
N GLU A 79 -9.41 -6.41 -12.37
CA GLU A 79 -9.48 -5.02 -11.90
C GLU A 79 -8.91 -4.90 -10.49
N SER A 80 -8.36 -3.76 -10.15
CA SER A 80 -7.93 -3.47 -8.80
C SER A 80 -9.11 -3.09 -7.90
N LEU A 81 -8.95 -3.27 -6.58
CA LEU A 81 -9.95 -2.77 -5.63
C LEU A 81 -10.08 -1.24 -5.71
N MET A 82 -9.00 -0.52 -6.07
CA MET A 82 -9.06 0.93 -6.27
C MET A 82 -9.97 1.29 -7.46
N GLU A 83 -9.87 0.56 -8.58
CA GLU A 83 -10.76 0.76 -9.73
C GLU A 83 -12.22 0.50 -9.35
N ARG A 84 -12.49 -0.54 -8.54
CA ARG A 84 -13.82 -0.80 -8.00
C ARG A 84 -14.32 0.34 -7.12
N PHE A 85 -13.49 0.88 -6.24
CA PHE A 85 -13.85 2.05 -5.44
C PHE A 85 -14.12 3.27 -6.30
N ILE A 86 -13.29 3.55 -7.30
CA ILE A 86 -13.52 4.67 -8.22
C ILE A 86 -14.85 4.49 -8.97
N GLN A 87 -15.14 3.31 -9.50
CA GLN A 87 -16.41 3.02 -10.16
C GLN A 87 -17.60 3.22 -9.22
N LEU A 88 -17.47 2.75 -7.98
CA LEU A 88 -18.47 2.92 -6.94
C LEU A 88 -18.75 4.41 -6.68
N PHE A 89 -17.71 5.22 -6.48
CA PHE A 89 -17.83 6.64 -6.20
C PHE A 89 -18.36 7.42 -7.43
N MET A 90 -17.97 7.06 -8.64
CA MET A 90 -18.49 7.68 -9.87
C MET A 90 -19.95 7.35 -10.16
N GLN A 91 -20.52 6.32 -9.53
CA GLN A 91 -21.95 5.98 -9.61
C GLN A 91 -22.78 6.74 -8.57
N VAL A 92 -22.15 7.56 -7.74
CA VAL A 92 -22.85 8.34 -6.72
C VAL A 92 -23.79 9.32 -7.42
N SER A 93 -25.07 9.25 -7.08
CA SER A 93 -26.08 10.26 -7.33
C SER A 93 -26.57 10.80 -5.99
N ALA A 94 -27.22 11.94 -5.96
CA ALA A 94 -27.73 12.58 -4.74
C ALA A 94 -28.55 11.66 -3.82
N ASP A 95 -29.10 10.56 -4.36
CA ASP A 95 -29.94 9.61 -3.64
C ASP A 95 -29.23 8.29 -3.29
N ARG A 96 -27.97 8.08 -3.72
CA ARG A 96 -27.27 6.82 -3.43
C ARG A 96 -26.77 6.83 -2.00
N LYS A 97 -27.18 5.78 -1.26
CA LYS A 97 -26.63 5.47 0.07
C LYS A 97 -25.61 4.35 -0.04
N TRP A 98 -24.64 4.39 0.84
CA TRP A 98 -23.72 3.28 1.07
C TRP A 98 -24.47 2.04 1.54
N THR A 99 -24.10 0.87 1.03
CA THR A 99 -24.77 -0.41 1.34
C THR A 99 -23.77 -1.45 1.84
N ASP A 100 -24.24 -2.51 2.46
CA ASP A 100 -23.41 -3.62 2.94
C ASP A 100 -22.64 -4.33 1.80
N SER A 101 -23.14 -4.28 0.55
CA SER A 101 -22.41 -4.81 -0.61
C SER A 101 -21.20 -3.96 -0.99
N ASP A 102 -21.22 -2.67 -0.66
CA ASP A 102 -20.09 -1.78 -0.90
C ASP A 102 -18.94 -2.07 0.08
N ASP A 103 -19.26 -2.60 1.25
CA ASP A 103 -18.29 -3.01 2.26
C ASP A 103 -17.42 -4.20 1.84
N GLU A 104 -17.83 -5.01 0.85
CA GLU A 104 -17.10 -6.22 0.48
C GLU A 104 -15.68 -5.93 0.00
N ASN A 105 -15.48 -4.87 -0.78
CA ASN A 105 -14.13 -4.46 -1.22
C ASN A 105 -13.22 -4.09 -0.03
N ILE A 106 -13.80 -3.49 1.02
CA ILE A 106 -13.09 -3.15 2.26
C ILE A 106 -12.71 -4.43 3.00
N ARG A 107 -13.66 -5.38 3.13
CA ARG A 107 -13.43 -6.67 3.79
C ARG A 107 -12.40 -7.52 3.04
N ILE A 108 -12.37 -7.48 1.70
CA ILE A 108 -11.33 -8.15 0.90
C ILE A 108 -9.96 -7.61 1.27
N THR A 109 -9.79 -6.28 1.42
CA THR A 109 -8.52 -5.70 1.87
C THR A 109 -8.10 -6.23 3.24
N ALA A 110 -9.01 -6.23 4.22
CA ALA A 110 -8.75 -6.73 5.56
C ALA A 110 -8.36 -8.22 5.57
N ARG A 111 -9.06 -9.06 4.80
CA ARG A 111 -8.78 -10.51 4.67
C ARG A 111 -7.43 -10.74 4.00
N SER A 112 -7.11 -10.00 2.93
CA SER A 112 -5.83 -10.11 2.23
C SER A 112 -4.65 -9.79 3.16
N LEU A 113 -4.74 -8.71 3.93
CA LEU A 113 -3.73 -8.35 4.93
C LEU A 113 -3.65 -9.37 6.07
N SER A 114 -4.78 -9.86 6.59
CA SER A 114 -4.80 -10.90 7.60
C SER A 114 -4.07 -12.17 7.13
N HIS A 115 -4.29 -12.58 5.87
CA HIS A 115 -3.60 -13.73 5.28
C HIS A 115 -2.08 -13.48 5.15
N ILE A 116 -1.65 -12.31 4.70
CA ILE A 116 -0.24 -11.91 4.65
C ILE A 116 0.38 -11.95 6.05
N HIS A 117 -0.26 -11.32 7.02
CA HIS A 117 0.23 -11.21 8.40
C HIS A 117 0.23 -12.54 9.17
N SER A 118 -0.46 -13.56 8.68
CA SER A 118 -0.36 -14.92 9.23
C SER A 118 1.00 -15.57 8.94
N GLN A 119 1.77 -15.02 8.01
CA GLN A 119 3.07 -15.54 7.58
C GLN A 119 4.23 -14.88 8.32
N ARG A 120 5.37 -15.59 8.33
CA ARG A 120 6.67 -15.07 8.81
C ARG A 120 7.74 -15.39 7.78
N ILE A 121 8.49 -14.39 7.37
CA ILE A 121 9.64 -14.52 6.47
C ILE A 121 10.84 -13.78 7.08
N PRO A 122 11.70 -14.48 7.83
CA PRO A 122 12.82 -13.86 8.57
C PRO A 122 13.85 -13.13 7.70
N SER A 123 13.91 -13.45 6.41
CA SER A 123 14.81 -12.79 5.45
C SER A 123 14.33 -11.42 4.96
N MET A 124 13.11 -11.01 5.31
CA MET A 124 12.61 -9.68 4.98
C MET A 124 13.30 -8.58 5.80
N PRO A 125 13.44 -7.36 5.24
CA PRO A 125 14.00 -6.22 5.98
C PRO A 125 13.17 -5.92 7.25
N PRO A 126 13.80 -5.44 8.34
CA PRO A 126 13.08 -5.07 9.55
C PRO A 126 12.27 -3.77 9.33
N GLN A 127 10.96 -3.83 9.55
CA GLN A 127 10.01 -2.72 9.35
C GLN A 127 10.36 -1.49 10.17
N ARG A 128 10.69 -1.67 11.45
CA ARG A 128 10.93 -0.55 12.38
C ARG A 128 12.12 0.31 11.98
N GLU A 129 13.18 -0.31 11.46
CA GLU A 129 14.36 0.43 11.01
C GLU A 129 14.06 1.25 9.74
N ALA A 130 13.27 0.72 8.83
CA ALA A 130 12.79 1.46 7.66
C ALA A 130 11.92 2.65 8.07
N LEU A 131 11.00 2.46 9.02
CA LEU A 131 10.17 3.54 9.55
C LEU A 131 11.02 4.65 10.20
N LYS A 132 12.00 4.31 11.03
CA LYS A 132 12.91 5.28 11.64
C LYS A 132 13.67 6.08 10.60
N TRP A 133 14.19 5.41 9.59
CA TRP A 133 14.90 6.08 8.51
C TRP A 133 14.02 7.11 7.81
N ASN A 134 12.79 6.74 7.43
CA ASN A 134 11.84 7.65 6.77
C ASN A 134 11.44 8.83 7.68
N ILE A 135 11.22 8.58 8.99
CA ILE A 135 10.92 9.65 9.96
C ILE A 135 12.09 10.64 10.04
N HIS A 136 13.33 10.15 10.04
CA HIS A 136 14.51 11.02 10.05
C HIS A 136 14.64 11.82 8.76
N SER A 137 14.24 11.27 7.61
CA SER A 137 14.27 11.94 6.31
C SER A 137 13.15 12.97 6.14
N ALA A 138 12.04 12.86 6.86
CA ALA A 138 10.87 13.73 6.73
C ALA A 138 11.23 15.22 6.95
N ARG A 139 11.14 16.02 5.88
CA ARG A 139 11.61 17.44 5.88
C ARG A 139 10.69 18.39 6.62
N TYR A 140 9.43 18.04 6.82
CA TYR A 140 8.39 18.86 7.43
C TYR A 140 8.44 18.89 8.97
N LEU A 141 9.18 17.97 9.58
CA LEU A 141 9.31 17.84 11.03
C LEU A 141 10.62 18.45 11.52
N THR A 142 10.56 19.14 12.64
CA THR A 142 11.74 19.60 13.39
C THR A 142 12.49 18.42 14.00
N SER A 143 13.74 18.63 14.39
CA SER A 143 14.54 17.58 15.03
C SER A 143 13.93 17.06 16.33
N ASP A 144 13.28 17.94 17.11
CA ASP A 144 12.58 17.55 18.34
C ASP A 144 11.33 16.72 18.05
N GLU A 145 10.50 17.14 17.08
CA GLU A 145 9.33 16.37 16.64
C GLU A 145 9.74 14.97 16.15
N LYS A 146 10.78 14.86 15.31
CA LYS A 146 11.33 13.57 14.86
C LYS A 146 11.75 12.69 16.04
N LYS A 147 12.47 13.25 16.99
CA LYS A 147 12.91 12.53 18.20
C LYS A 147 11.72 11.98 18.98
N ARG A 148 10.70 12.80 19.23
CA ARG A 148 9.48 12.40 19.97
C ARG A 148 8.72 11.30 19.24
N VAL A 149 8.59 11.40 17.90
CA VAL A 149 7.95 10.36 17.06
C VAL A 149 8.73 9.04 17.15
N VAL A 150 10.06 9.07 17.03
CA VAL A 150 10.90 7.87 17.15
C VAL A 150 10.82 7.25 18.54
N GLU A 151 10.84 8.05 19.60
CA GLU A 151 10.65 7.57 20.98
C GLU A 151 9.28 6.90 21.16
N ARG A 152 8.21 7.43 20.53
CA ARG A 152 6.88 6.82 20.53
C ARG A 152 6.91 5.47 19.80
N LEU A 153 7.53 5.39 18.62
CA LEU A 153 7.71 4.17 17.87
C LEU A 153 8.50 3.10 18.65
N ASP A 154 9.54 3.50 19.37
CA ASP A 154 10.39 2.58 20.13
C ASP A 154 9.70 1.95 21.35
N ARG A 155 8.64 2.59 21.87
CA ARG A 155 7.81 2.03 22.97
C ARG A 155 6.80 1.00 22.49
N LEU A 156 6.50 0.95 21.18
CA LEU A 156 5.55 -0.01 20.64
C LEU A 156 6.11 -1.45 20.69
N PRO A 157 5.27 -2.47 20.90
CA PRO A 157 5.69 -3.85 20.87
C PRO A 157 6.43 -4.23 19.60
N LEU A 158 7.28 -5.25 19.63
CA LEU A 158 7.91 -5.82 18.44
C LEU A 158 7.23 -7.13 18.08
N LYS A 159 6.82 -7.23 16.81
CA LYS A 159 6.33 -8.44 16.18
C LYS A 159 7.19 -8.76 14.95
N TYR A 160 7.02 -9.96 14.38
CA TYR A 160 7.86 -10.49 13.30
C TYR A 160 7.02 -11.14 12.18
N GLN A 161 5.82 -10.63 11.96
CA GLN A 161 4.99 -11.08 10.86
C GLN A 161 5.48 -10.47 9.54
N LEU A 162 5.12 -11.12 8.44
CA LEU A 162 5.26 -10.53 7.11
C LEU A 162 4.29 -9.36 7.01
N CYS A 163 4.81 -8.19 6.62
CA CYS A 163 4.03 -6.99 6.33
C CYS A 163 4.24 -6.60 4.87
N HIS A 164 3.19 -6.08 4.22
CA HIS A 164 3.25 -5.62 2.84
C HIS A 164 3.94 -4.26 2.72
N GLY A 165 3.67 -3.36 3.65
CA GLY A 165 4.26 -2.02 3.71
C GLY A 165 3.65 -0.98 2.76
N ASP A 166 2.67 -1.39 1.94
CA ASP A 166 1.84 -0.51 1.11
C ASP A 166 0.45 -1.15 0.85
N PRO A 167 -0.45 -1.12 1.84
CA PRO A 167 -1.77 -1.76 1.78
C PRO A 167 -2.78 -0.98 0.92
N ASN A 168 -2.31 -0.34 -0.13
CA ASN A 168 -3.15 0.41 -1.07
C ASN A 168 -4.12 -0.55 -1.81
N PRO A 169 -5.42 -0.25 -1.91
CA PRO A 169 -6.37 -1.04 -2.70
C PRO A 169 -5.99 -1.20 -4.17
N GLY A 170 -5.17 -0.29 -4.72
CA GLY A 170 -4.58 -0.44 -6.06
C GLY A 170 -3.62 -1.62 -6.18
N ASN A 171 -3.08 -2.10 -5.06
CA ASN A 171 -2.17 -3.24 -4.99
C ASN A 171 -2.89 -4.60 -4.79
N ILE A 172 -4.22 -4.62 -4.86
CA ILE A 172 -5.02 -5.85 -4.78
C ILE A 172 -5.84 -5.97 -6.06
N LEU A 173 -5.44 -6.88 -6.93
CA LEU A 173 -6.16 -7.19 -8.17
C LEU A 173 -7.12 -8.37 -7.94
N ILE A 174 -8.30 -8.32 -8.54
CA ILE A 174 -9.28 -9.41 -8.44
C ILE A 174 -9.27 -10.25 -9.70
N ARG A 175 -8.76 -11.47 -9.60
CA ARG A 175 -8.72 -12.46 -10.67
C ARG A 175 -9.71 -13.58 -10.37
N ASN A 176 -10.75 -13.73 -11.21
CA ASN A 176 -11.78 -14.77 -11.03
C ASN A 176 -12.43 -14.77 -9.62
N GLY A 177 -12.61 -13.59 -9.03
CA GLY A 177 -13.17 -13.44 -7.67
C GLY A 177 -12.15 -13.52 -6.55
N GLU A 178 -10.90 -13.91 -6.81
CA GLU A 178 -9.86 -14.07 -5.79
C GLU A 178 -8.86 -12.91 -5.80
N PRO A 179 -8.44 -12.40 -4.62
CA PRO A 179 -7.46 -11.33 -4.54
C PRO A 179 -6.05 -11.83 -4.86
N VAL A 180 -5.33 -11.06 -5.67
CA VAL A 180 -3.90 -11.22 -5.98
C VAL A 180 -3.19 -9.95 -5.56
N VAL A 181 -2.25 -10.06 -4.64
CA VAL A 181 -1.53 -8.89 -4.09
C VAL A 181 -0.25 -8.64 -4.87
N ILE A 182 -0.06 -7.39 -5.32
CA ILE A 182 1.08 -6.94 -6.13
C ILE A 182 1.89 -5.88 -5.39
N ASP A 183 3.03 -5.49 -5.95
CA ASP A 183 3.92 -4.40 -5.46
C ASP A 183 4.52 -4.64 -4.06
N TRP A 184 5.37 -5.66 -3.98
CA TRP A 184 6.05 -6.10 -2.76
C TRP A 184 7.33 -5.31 -2.43
N MET A 185 7.53 -4.15 -3.03
CA MET A 185 8.76 -3.35 -2.87
C MET A 185 9.02 -2.97 -1.41
N ASN A 186 7.97 -2.65 -0.65
CA ASN A 186 8.03 -2.22 0.74
C ASN A 186 7.86 -3.35 1.76
N ALA A 187 7.78 -4.60 1.30
CA ALA A 187 7.57 -5.74 2.19
C ALA A 187 8.69 -5.86 3.23
N SER A 188 8.28 -6.19 4.44
CA SER A 188 9.15 -6.19 5.62
C SER A 188 8.71 -7.23 6.64
N THR A 189 9.56 -7.51 7.63
CA THR A 189 9.16 -8.25 8.83
C THR A 189 8.90 -7.26 9.96
N GLY A 190 7.74 -7.36 10.60
CA GLY A 190 7.36 -6.40 11.62
C GLY A 190 5.97 -6.60 12.21
N ASN A 191 5.31 -5.50 12.45
CA ASN A 191 4.02 -5.41 13.10
C ASN A 191 2.89 -5.24 12.09
N PRO A 192 1.89 -6.13 12.07
CA PRO A 192 0.66 -5.94 11.29
C PRO A 192 -0.01 -4.59 11.48
N GLU A 193 0.01 -4.07 12.71
CA GLU A 193 -0.59 -2.79 13.06
C GLU A 193 -0.04 -1.62 12.22
N ALA A 194 1.19 -1.74 11.72
CA ALA A 194 1.75 -0.71 10.85
C ALA A 194 1.07 -0.71 9.46
N ASP A 195 0.83 -1.88 8.84
CA ASP A 195 0.08 -1.94 7.58
C ASP A 195 -1.36 -1.45 7.76
N LEU A 196 -2.01 -1.83 8.86
CA LEU A 196 -3.37 -1.34 9.16
C LEU A 196 -3.40 0.18 9.34
N GLY A 197 -2.44 0.71 10.09
CA GLY A 197 -2.32 2.15 10.31
C GLY A 197 -2.02 2.91 9.01
N GLU A 198 -1.22 2.34 8.10
CA GLU A 198 -0.96 2.92 6.78
C GLU A 198 -2.24 3.02 5.94
N TYR A 199 -3.06 1.95 5.93
CA TYR A 199 -4.38 1.97 5.29
C TYR A 199 -5.29 3.03 5.89
N ILE A 200 -5.37 3.11 7.23
CA ILE A 200 -6.20 4.09 7.93
C ILE A 200 -5.77 5.52 7.60
N ILE A 201 -4.47 5.81 7.64
CA ILE A 201 -3.93 7.14 7.28
C ILE A 201 -4.27 7.48 5.84
N MET A 202 -4.11 6.54 4.93
CA MET A 202 -4.45 6.74 3.53
C MET A 202 -5.93 7.08 3.35
N ILE A 203 -6.85 6.36 4.00
CA ILE A 203 -8.28 6.66 3.88
C ILE A 203 -8.64 7.99 4.56
N ARG A 204 -8.10 8.26 5.75
CA ARG A 204 -8.49 9.43 6.57
C ARG A 204 -7.97 10.74 6.03
N TYR A 205 -6.74 10.79 5.54
CA TYR A 205 -6.05 12.04 5.22
C TYR A 205 -5.83 12.29 3.72
N SER A 206 -6.05 11.27 2.85
CA SER A 206 -5.84 11.46 1.41
C SER A 206 -6.67 12.61 0.84
N VAL A 207 -6.04 13.32 -0.07
CA VAL A 207 -6.70 14.30 -0.94
C VAL A 207 -6.92 13.65 -2.29
N LEU A 208 -8.18 13.55 -2.70
CA LEU A 208 -8.52 12.96 -3.99
C LEU A 208 -8.00 13.82 -5.15
N PRO A 209 -7.71 13.23 -6.33
CA PRO A 209 -7.21 13.97 -7.48
C PRO A 209 -8.12 15.15 -7.86
N PRO A 210 -7.54 16.28 -8.33
CA PRO A 210 -8.32 17.41 -8.79
C PRO A 210 -9.15 17.04 -10.02
N GLY A 211 -10.32 17.67 -10.16
CA GLY A 211 -11.21 17.48 -11.30
C GLY A 211 -12.30 16.44 -11.09
N LEU A 212 -12.39 15.82 -9.94
CA LEU A 212 -13.55 15.01 -9.56
C LEU A 212 -14.76 15.91 -9.25
N PRO A 213 -15.99 15.45 -9.53
CA PRO A 213 -17.22 16.16 -9.17
C PRO A 213 -17.30 16.41 -7.64
N ALA A 214 -17.88 17.55 -7.24
CA ALA A 214 -17.96 17.94 -5.84
C ALA A 214 -18.75 16.92 -4.99
N ASP A 215 -19.83 16.37 -5.53
CA ASP A 215 -20.64 15.33 -4.90
C ASP A 215 -19.87 14.04 -4.63
N VAL A 216 -18.94 13.68 -5.52
CA VAL A 216 -18.01 12.54 -5.32
C VAL A 216 -17.04 12.81 -4.15
N LEU A 217 -16.49 14.01 -4.08
CA LEU A 217 -15.60 14.43 -2.99
C LEU A 217 -16.33 14.42 -1.63
N GLU A 218 -17.50 15.05 -1.57
CA GLU A 218 -18.34 15.10 -0.37
C GLU A 218 -18.79 13.70 0.08
N PHE A 219 -19.15 12.83 -0.87
CA PHE A 219 -19.52 11.46 -0.55
C PHE A 219 -18.34 10.69 0.02
N PHE A 220 -17.16 10.75 -0.60
CA PHE A 220 -15.97 10.08 -0.07
C PHE A 220 -15.64 10.57 1.34
N ASP A 221 -15.66 11.87 1.57
CA ASP A 221 -15.43 12.44 2.91
C ASP A 221 -16.45 11.92 3.93
N SER A 222 -17.71 11.77 3.54
CA SER A 222 -18.78 11.28 4.42
C SER A 222 -18.61 9.80 4.82
N VAL A 223 -17.93 8.98 4.00
CA VAL A 223 -17.78 7.54 4.24
C VAL A 223 -16.39 7.12 4.76
N ARG A 224 -15.41 8.02 4.88
CA ARG A 224 -14.04 7.69 5.33
C ARG A 224 -14.02 6.90 6.64
N GLU A 225 -14.68 7.37 7.67
CA GLU A 225 -14.72 6.71 8.98
C GLU A 225 -15.54 5.43 8.95
N HIS A 226 -16.55 5.32 8.07
CA HIS A 226 -17.24 4.05 7.83
C HIS A 226 -16.28 3.00 7.23
N ILE A 227 -15.50 3.37 6.21
CA ILE A 227 -14.50 2.49 5.58
C ILE A 227 -13.49 2.01 6.63
N ILE A 228 -12.96 2.91 7.44
CA ILE A 228 -12.00 2.58 8.50
C ILE A 228 -12.61 1.63 9.52
N ARG A 229 -13.85 1.88 9.93
CA ARG A 229 -14.56 1.03 10.90
C ARG A 229 -14.76 -0.38 10.35
N VAL A 230 -15.31 -0.53 9.14
CA VAL A 230 -15.56 -1.85 8.52
C VAL A 230 -14.23 -2.62 8.34
N PHE A 231 -13.18 -1.95 7.90
CA PHE A 231 -11.84 -2.53 7.76
C PHE A 231 -11.32 -3.05 9.10
N SER A 232 -11.38 -2.22 10.13
CA SER A 232 -10.85 -2.54 11.46
C SER A 232 -11.64 -3.65 12.13
N GLU A 233 -12.98 -3.61 12.06
CA GLU A 233 -13.87 -4.65 12.62
C GLU A 233 -13.63 -6.02 11.96
N GLU A 234 -13.53 -6.06 10.62
CA GLU A 234 -13.25 -7.32 9.91
C GLU A 234 -11.86 -7.84 10.25
N TYR A 235 -10.83 -6.97 10.32
CA TYR A 235 -9.49 -7.40 10.67
C TYR A 235 -9.41 -7.88 12.14
N GLU A 236 -10.01 -7.18 13.09
CA GLU A 236 -10.10 -7.59 14.50
C GLU A 236 -10.80 -8.95 14.64
N ARG A 237 -11.91 -9.15 13.92
CA ARG A 237 -12.63 -10.44 13.88
C ARG A 237 -11.72 -11.61 13.44
N LEU A 238 -10.80 -11.36 12.51
CA LEU A 238 -9.90 -12.38 11.93
C LEU A 238 -8.67 -12.66 12.80
N THR A 239 -8.15 -11.65 13.50
CA THR A 239 -6.83 -11.70 14.13
C THR A 239 -6.81 -11.41 15.62
N GLY A 240 -7.85 -10.78 16.15
CA GLY A 240 -7.92 -10.29 17.52
C GLY A 240 -7.17 -8.97 17.76
N ILE A 241 -6.54 -8.36 16.75
CA ILE A 241 -5.87 -7.06 16.87
C ILE A 241 -6.92 -5.96 16.80
N ALA A 242 -7.13 -5.27 17.94
CA ALA A 242 -8.13 -4.22 18.06
C ALA A 242 -7.63 -2.88 17.52
N TYR A 243 -8.57 -2.02 17.06
CA TYR A 243 -8.27 -0.69 16.56
C TYR A 243 -7.38 0.14 17.49
N ARG A 244 -7.58 0.08 18.81
CA ARG A 244 -6.77 0.79 19.82
C ARG A 244 -5.28 0.43 19.77
N GLU A 245 -4.93 -0.78 19.30
CA GLU A 245 -3.53 -1.20 19.14
C GLU A 245 -2.93 -0.57 17.88
N VAL A 246 -3.74 -0.44 16.82
CA VAL A 246 -3.36 0.22 15.56
C VAL A 246 -3.22 1.73 15.74
N GLU A 247 -4.09 2.36 16.52
CA GLU A 247 -4.10 3.80 16.77
C GLU A 247 -2.75 4.32 17.29
N GLN A 248 -2.04 3.53 18.08
CA GLN A 248 -0.72 3.89 18.59
C GLN A 248 0.34 4.04 17.48
N TRP A 249 0.12 3.44 16.31
CA TRP A 249 1.01 3.49 15.15
C TRP A 249 0.74 4.69 14.24
N LEU A 250 -0.40 5.36 14.35
CA LEU A 250 -0.81 6.39 13.38
C LEU A 250 0.18 7.56 13.33
N VAL A 251 0.71 8.02 14.46
CA VAL A 251 1.68 9.14 14.50
C VAL A 251 3.00 8.78 13.80
N PRO A 252 3.69 7.66 14.14
CA PRO A 252 4.87 7.23 13.40
C PRO A 252 4.66 7.06 11.91
N LEU A 253 3.51 6.52 11.50
CA LEU A 253 3.19 6.29 10.09
C LEU A 253 2.84 7.58 9.34
N ALA A 254 2.12 8.51 9.98
CA ALA A 254 1.89 9.84 9.44
C ALA A 254 3.21 10.58 9.22
N ALA A 255 4.14 10.48 10.16
CA ALA A 255 5.46 11.08 10.04
C ALA A 255 6.29 10.44 8.90
N ARG A 256 6.25 9.10 8.77
CA ARG A 256 6.87 8.39 7.63
C ARG A 256 6.29 8.85 6.30
N LYS A 257 4.97 9.06 6.23
CA LYS A 257 4.27 9.43 5.00
C LYS A 257 4.64 10.83 4.51
N LEU A 258 5.08 11.73 5.37
CA LEU A 258 5.57 13.06 4.98
C LEU A 258 6.82 13.03 4.07
N ASP A 259 7.57 11.92 4.04
CA ASP A 259 8.73 11.73 3.15
C ASP A 259 8.34 11.22 1.75
N VAL A 260 7.06 10.93 1.50
CA VAL A 260 6.57 10.42 0.22
C VAL A 260 6.35 11.57 -0.75
N ASP A 261 7.03 11.54 -1.91
CA ASP A 261 6.94 12.60 -2.92
C ASP A 261 5.60 12.61 -3.68
N SER A 262 4.90 11.48 -3.73
CA SER A 262 3.67 11.33 -4.53
C SER A 262 2.41 11.90 -3.87
N ILE A 263 2.45 12.33 -2.61
CA ILE A 263 1.31 12.95 -1.94
C ILE A 263 1.34 14.48 -2.10
N VAL A 264 0.14 15.07 -2.28
CA VAL A 264 0.00 16.51 -2.50
C VAL A 264 0.25 17.30 -1.21
N GLU A 265 0.60 18.57 -1.36
CA GLU A 265 0.95 19.43 -0.22
C GLU A 265 -0.17 19.55 0.81
N GLU A 266 -1.44 19.61 0.37
CA GLU A 266 -2.60 19.65 1.27
C GLU A 266 -2.66 18.41 2.17
N GLU A 267 -2.40 17.21 1.62
CA GLU A 267 -2.35 15.97 2.42
C GLU A 267 -1.22 16.03 3.45
N LYS A 268 -0.03 16.56 3.07
CA LYS A 268 1.09 16.76 3.99
C LYS A 268 0.73 17.69 5.14
N GLN A 269 0.00 18.77 4.86
CA GLN A 269 -0.45 19.70 5.91
C GLN A 269 -1.43 19.04 6.88
N ARG A 270 -2.41 18.28 6.38
CA ARG A 270 -3.34 17.50 7.23
C ARG A 270 -2.59 16.52 8.16
N LEU A 271 -1.60 15.79 7.60
CA LEU A 271 -0.76 14.88 8.38
C LEU A 271 0.07 15.61 9.43
N LEU A 272 0.63 16.77 9.10
CA LEU A 272 1.44 17.57 10.00
C LEU A 272 0.62 18.12 11.16
N GLU A 273 -0.60 18.62 10.90
CA GLU A 273 -1.55 19.04 11.92
C GLU A 273 -1.90 17.89 12.88
N PHE A 274 -2.20 16.71 12.33
CA PHE A 274 -2.46 15.53 13.14
C PHE A 274 -1.26 15.16 14.02
N ILE A 275 -0.04 15.08 13.45
CA ILE A 275 1.16 14.74 14.22
C ILE A 275 1.36 15.72 15.38
N ARG A 276 1.23 17.02 15.13
CA ARG A 276 1.43 18.07 16.14
C ARG A 276 0.39 18.09 17.24
N ALA A 277 -0.86 17.74 16.89
CA ALA A 277 -1.94 17.61 17.89
C ALA A 277 -1.73 16.41 18.83
N GLU A 278 -1.04 15.36 18.36
CA GLU A 278 -0.81 14.13 19.10
C GLU A 278 0.54 14.08 19.84
N LEU A 279 1.47 14.96 19.51
CA LEU A 279 2.76 15.09 20.18
C LEU A 279 2.66 15.96 21.44
#